data_87b616f4ad6b599cb2501aa9b5841f9b
#
_entry.id   87b616f4ad6b599cb2501aa9b5841f9b
#
_cell.length_a   1.000
_cell.length_b   1.000
_cell.length_c   1.000
_cell.angle_alpha   90.00
_cell.angle_beta   90.00
_cell.angle_gamma   90.00
#
_symmetry.space_group_name_H-M   'P 1'
#
loop_
_entity.id
_entity.type
_entity.pdbx_description
1 polymer ?
#
loop_
_entity_poly.entity_id
_entity_poly.type
_entity_poly.pdbx_seq_one_letter_code
_entity_poly.pdbx_strand_id
1 'polypeptide(L)'
;MGWTLPWFSSAGSDFNRDFGVSTKEGETFGLSVFFRDGAEVFRTYFTNGRGVEALGSVWTFLDLTPLGRQENWEVSPAGWPQTAPYEWWRRHDEYNGERRKARVAA
;
A
#
# COMPACT_ATOMS: atom_id res chain seq x y z
N MET A 1 -13.63 7.15 -10.09
CA MET A 1 -14.17 6.04 -9.27
C MET A 1 -15.57 6.44 -8.85
N GLY A 2 -16.61 5.66 -9.11
CA GLY A 2 -18.00 6.02 -8.79
C GLY A 2 -18.39 5.77 -7.33
N TRP A 3 -17.54 6.13 -6.37
CA TRP A 3 -17.82 5.93 -4.96
C TRP A 3 -18.74 7.02 -4.41
N THR A 4 -19.69 6.62 -3.60
CA THR A 4 -20.67 7.51 -2.95
C THR A 4 -20.33 7.83 -1.50
N LEU A 5 -19.22 7.26 -0.99
CA LEU A 5 -18.72 7.54 0.35
C LEU A 5 -18.22 8.98 0.45
N PRO A 6 -18.45 9.68 1.58
CA PRO A 6 -17.86 10.98 1.82
C PRO A 6 -16.32 10.88 1.84
N TRP A 7 -15.67 11.76 1.08
CA TRP A 7 -14.22 11.86 1.04
C TRP A 7 -13.77 13.21 1.57
N PHE A 8 -12.78 13.20 2.45
CA PHE A 8 -12.17 14.41 3.00
C PHE A 8 -10.67 14.33 2.82
N SER A 9 -10.05 15.45 2.46
CA SER A 9 -8.59 15.56 2.41
C SER A 9 -8.06 16.05 3.75
N SER A 10 -7.00 15.42 4.24
CA SER A 10 -6.24 15.92 5.38
C SER A 10 -5.12 16.91 4.98
N ALA A 11 -4.94 17.14 3.68
CA ALA A 11 -3.93 18.06 3.17
C ALA A 11 -4.17 19.49 3.72
N GLY A 12 -3.10 20.11 4.20
CA GLY A 12 -3.17 21.47 4.78
C GLY A 12 -3.77 21.54 6.18
N SER A 13 -4.07 20.40 6.82
CA SER A 13 -4.52 20.34 8.21
C SER A 13 -3.45 19.73 9.11
N ASP A 14 -3.66 19.84 10.42
CA ASP A 14 -2.79 19.24 11.42
C ASP A 14 -3.06 17.74 11.65
N PHE A 15 -4.05 17.18 10.98
CA PHE A 15 -4.51 15.80 11.19
C PHE A 15 -3.36 14.78 11.09
N ASN A 16 -2.58 14.83 10.03
CA ASN A 16 -1.50 13.86 9.83
C ASN A 16 -0.41 13.98 10.90
N ARG A 17 -0.09 15.19 11.32
CA ARG A 17 0.85 15.45 12.42
C ARG A 17 0.29 14.95 13.75
N ASP A 18 -0.94 15.28 14.06
CA ASP A 18 -1.57 14.96 15.33
C ASP A 18 -1.76 13.45 15.50
N PHE A 19 -1.93 12.72 14.41
CA PHE A 19 -2.04 11.26 14.41
C PHE A 19 -0.75 10.50 14.04
N GLY A 20 0.38 11.22 13.96
CA GLY A 20 1.71 10.61 13.90
C GLY A 20 2.10 10.03 12.53
N VAL A 21 1.52 10.57 11.45
CA VAL A 21 1.83 10.14 10.08
C VAL A 21 2.53 11.20 9.24
N SER A 22 3.01 12.28 9.87
CA SER A 22 3.93 13.25 9.27
C SER A 22 5.34 13.07 9.81
N THR A 23 6.33 13.10 8.95
CA THR A 23 7.76 13.04 9.28
C THR A 23 8.49 14.26 8.75
N LYS A 24 9.80 14.36 9.06
CA LYS A 24 10.65 15.40 8.49
C LYS A 24 10.85 15.24 6.98
N GLU A 25 10.75 14.02 6.48
CA GLU A 25 10.91 13.69 5.07
C GLU A 25 9.59 13.85 4.29
N GLY A 26 8.46 14.06 4.98
CA GLY A 26 7.15 14.25 4.35
C GLY A 26 6.02 13.46 5.01
N GLU A 27 4.91 13.44 4.33
CA GLU A 27 3.73 12.69 4.76
C GLU A 27 3.93 11.18 4.55
N THR A 28 3.48 10.41 5.53
CA THR A 28 3.43 8.95 5.45
C THR A 28 1.98 8.48 5.51
N PHE A 29 1.78 7.18 5.56
CA PHE A 29 0.44 6.63 5.69
C PHE A 29 0.24 5.94 7.04
N GLY A 30 -1.01 5.85 7.45
CA GLY A 30 -1.42 5.09 8.62
C GLY A 30 -2.90 4.76 8.55
N LEU A 31 -3.26 3.63 9.14
CA LEU A 31 -4.64 3.24 9.32
C LEU A 31 -5.02 3.47 10.78
N SER A 32 -6.01 4.33 10.99
CA SER A 32 -6.59 4.58 12.30
C SER A 32 -8.05 4.12 12.31
N VAL A 33 -8.43 3.46 13.39
CA VAL A 33 -9.83 3.11 13.66
C VAL A 33 -10.32 3.95 14.83
N PHE A 34 -11.48 4.57 14.65
CA PHE A 34 -12.09 5.42 15.65
C PHE A 34 -13.43 4.84 16.07
N PHE A 35 -13.71 4.93 17.35
CA PHE A 35 -15.01 4.64 17.93
C PHE A 35 -15.60 5.92 18.49
N ARG A 36 -16.86 6.20 18.16
CA ARG A 36 -17.58 7.34 18.68
C ARG A 36 -18.59 6.91 19.74
N ASP A 37 -18.50 7.53 20.91
CA ASP A 37 -19.49 7.37 21.99
C ASP A 37 -20.06 8.76 22.33
N GLY A 38 -21.27 9.01 21.87
CA GLY A 38 -21.91 10.31 22.01
C GLY A 38 -21.11 11.43 21.35
N ALA A 39 -20.58 12.35 22.15
CA ALA A 39 -19.75 13.48 21.72
C ALA A 39 -18.24 13.17 21.75
N GLU A 40 -17.85 12.05 22.33
CA GLU A 40 -16.45 11.65 22.46
C GLU A 40 -16.03 10.73 21.31
N VAL A 41 -14.76 10.85 20.88
CA VAL A 41 -14.17 10.03 19.82
C VAL A 41 -12.87 9.45 20.33
N PHE A 42 -12.75 8.13 20.27
CA PHE A 42 -11.59 7.38 20.73
C PHE A 42 -10.89 6.74 19.53
N ARG A 43 -9.54 6.87 19.47
CA ARG A 43 -8.76 6.06 18.55
C ARG A 43 -8.49 4.71 19.20
N THR A 44 -9.14 3.66 18.71
CA THR A 44 -9.11 2.32 19.28
C THR A 44 -8.02 1.43 18.68
N TYR A 45 -7.55 1.75 17.48
CA TYR A 45 -6.51 1.00 16.79
C TYR A 45 -5.71 1.91 15.86
N PHE A 46 -4.42 1.61 15.74
CA PHE A 46 -3.54 2.24 14.76
C PHE A 46 -2.50 1.24 14.26
N THR A 47 -2.23 1.26 12.97
CA THR A 47 -1.10 0.57 12.35
C THR A 47 -0.58 1.35 11.15
N ASN A 48 0.69 1.15 10.82
CA ASN A 48 1.34 1.75 9.67
C ASN A 48 2.37 0.79 9.06
N GLY A 49 3.01 1.20 7.97
CA GLY A 49 4.03 0.41 7.31
C GLY A 49 3.56 -1.01 7.00
N ARG A 50 4.39 -1.98 7.26
CA ARG A 50 4.09 -3.39 7.00
C ARG A 50 2.92 -3.95 7.81
N GLY A 51 2.52 -3.30 8.89
CA GLY A 51 1.35 -3.68 9.67
C GLY A 51 0.03 -3.63 8.91
N VAL A 52 -0.04 -2.86 7.81
CA VAL A 52 -1.23 -2.80 6.93
C VAL A 52 -1.30 -3.98 5.95
N GLU A 53 -0.23 -4.72 5.75
CA GLU A 53 -0.18 -5.82 4.79
C GLU A 53 -1.20 -6.92 5.09
N ALA A 54 -1.42 -7.22 6.36
CA ALA A 54 -2.43 -8.20 6.79
C ALA A 54 -3.86 -7.83 6.42
N LEU A 55 -4.10 -6.56 6.10
CA LEU A 55 -5.42 -6.02 5.74
C LEU A 55 -5.62 -5.91 4.22
N GLY A 56 -4.57 -6.22 3.43
CA GLY A 56 -4.60 -6.20 1.98
C GLY A 56 -4.44 -7.59 1.38
N SER A 57 -5.45 -8.07 0.66
CA SER A 57 -5.43 -9.40 0.06
C SER A 57 -4.36 -9.59 -1.01
N VAL A 58 -3.92 -8.53 -1.68
CA VAL A 58 -2.94 -8.61 -2.76
C VAL A 58 -1.60 -9.19 -2.28
N TRP A 59 -1.10 -8.78 -1.13
CA TRP A 59 0.14 -9.32 -0.55
C TRP A 59 0.02 -10.81 -0.22
N THR A 60 -1.09 -11.18 0.40
CA THR A 60 -1.36 -12.59 0.72
C THR A 60 -1.41 -13.46 -0.52
N PHE A 61 -2.10 -13.00 -1.57
CA PHE A 61 -2.16 -13.76 -2.82
C PHE A 61 -0.81 -13.87 -3.51
N LEU A 62 0.01 -12.82 -3.53
CA LEU A 62 1.36 -12.87 -4.09
C LEU A 62 2.26 -13.82 -3.31
N ASP A 63 2.18 -13.81 -1.99
CA ASP A 63 2.96 -14.71 -1.11
C ASP A 63 2.65 -16.20 -1.36
N LEU A 64 1.49 -16.52 -1.91
CA LEU A 64 1.12 -17.89 -2.31
C LEU A 64 1.63 -18.29 -3.69
N THR A 65 2.18 -17.37 -4.46
CA THR A 65 2.75 -17.65 -5.77
C THR A 65 4.19 -18.20 -5.67
N PRO A 66 4.68 -18.96 -6.66
CA PRO A 66 6.03 -19.51 -6.61
C PRO A 66 7.16 -18.49 -6.49
N LEU A 67 6.97 -17.28 -7.02
CA LEU A 67 7.96 -16.20 -7.00
C LEU A 67 7.67 -15.12 -5.96
N GLY A 68 6.58 -15.26 -5.19
CA GLY A 68 6.17 -14.28 -4.18
C GLY A 68 5.93 -12.90 -4.77
N ARG A 69 6.36 -11.88 -4.06
CA ARG A 69 6.22 -10.47 -4.46
C ARG A 69 7.30 -10.01 -5.43
N GLN A 70 8.32 -10.82 -5.67
CA GLN A 70 9.52 -10.48 -6.44
C GLN A 70 10.23 -9.23 -5.91
N GLU A 71 10.29 -9.11 -4.61
CA GLU A 71 11.04 -8.07 -3.92
C GLU A 71 12.46 -8.57 -3.59
N ASN A 72 13.42 -7.65 -3.52
CA ASN A 72 14.85 -7.97 -3.40
C ASN A 72 15.27 -8.62 -2.07
N TRP A 73 14.41 -8.68 -1.08
CA TRP A 73 14.61 -9.41 0.17
C TRP A 73 14.21 -10.89 0.08
N GLU A 74 13.51 -11.27 -0.99
CA GLU A 74 13.06 -12.65 -1.22
C GLU A 74 14.13 -13.45 -1.96
N VAL A 75 14.16 -14.77 -1.73
CA VAL A 75 15.01 -15.68 -2.49
C VAL A 75 14.31 -16.03 -3.80
N SER A 76 14.92 -15.65 -4.91
CA SER A 76 14.43 -15.91 -6.26
C SER A 76 15.44 -16.70 -7.09
N PRO A 77 14.99 -17.49 -8.07
CA PRO A 77 15.88 -18.12 -9.04
C PRO A 77 16.70 -17.08 -9.81
N ALA A 78 17.92 -17.46 -10.18
CA ALA A 78 18.80 -16.58 -10.96
C ALA A 78 18.13 -16.13 -12.27
N GLY A 79 18.24 -14.84 -12.57
CA GLY A 79 17.68 -14.24 -13.78
C GLY A 79 16.22 -13.76 -13.67
N TRP A 80 15.56 -14.02 -12.56
CA TRP A 80 14.23 -13.46 -12.32
C TRP A 80 14.33 -12.03 -11.77
N PRO A 81 13.56 -11.09 -12.31
CA PRO A 81 13.60 -9.70 -11.86
C PRO A 81 13.06 -9.56 -10.43
N GLN A 82 13.72 -8.73 -9.65
CA GLN A 82 13.30 -8.31 -8.32
C GLN A 82 13.36 -6.80 -8.22
N THR A 83 12.47 -6.21 -7.44
CA THR A 83 12.41 -4.77 -7.17
C THR A 83 12.63 -4.48 -5.69
N ALA A 84 12.85 -3.23 -5.34
CA ALA A 84 12.75 -2.82 -3.95
C ALA A 84 11.31 -3.03 -3.42
N PRO A 85 11.12 -3.15 -2.10
CA PRO A 85 9.80 -3.31 -1.52
C PRO A 85 8.82 -2.25 -2.02
N TYR A 86 7.64 -2.71 -2.43
CA TYR A 86 6.54 -1.88 -2.93
C TYR A 86 6.76 -1.17 -4.28
N GLU A 87 7.88 -1.29 -4.93
CA GLU A 87 8.10 -0.67 -6.25
C GLU A 87 7.38 -1.36 -7.41
N TRP A 88 6.86 -2.57 -7.20
CA TRP A 88 6.05 -3.28 -8.17
C TRP A 88 4.60 -2.78 -8.25
N TRP A 89 4.20 -1.86 -7.37
CA TRP A 89 2.84 -1.33 -7.34
C TRP A 89 2.60 -0.36 -8.49
N ARG A 90 1.66 -0.74 -9.34
CA ARG A 90 1.20 0.08 -10.46
C ARG A 90 -0.31 0.00 -10.56
N ARG A 91 -0.91 0.92 -11.27
CA ARG A 91 -2.32 0.81 -11.63
C ARG A 91 -2.50 -0.29 -12.66
N HIS A 92 -3.70 -0.87 -12.73
CA HIS A 92 -3.97 -2.03 -13.60
C HIS A 92 -3.65 -1.79 -15.09
N ASP A 93 -3.76 -0.56 -15.56
CA ASP A 93 -3.48 -0.15 -16.94
C ASP A 93 -1.99 0.10 -17.21
N GLU A 94 -1.20 0.35 -16.19
CA GLU A 94 0.25 0.59 -16.32
C GLU A 94 1.04 -0.69 -16.63
N TYR A 95 0.49 -1.87 -16.35
CA TYR A 95 1.12 -3.16 -16.68
C TYR A 95 0.99 -3.56 -18.15
N ASN A 96 0.05 -2.99 -18.89
CA ASN A 96 -0.23 -3.38 -20.26
C ASN A 96 0.92 -3.09 -21.24
N GLY A 97 1.73 -2.06 -20.96
CA GLY A 97 2.89 -1.69 -21.78
C GLY A 97 4.02 -2.72 -21.74
N GLU A 98 4.19 -3.43 -20.64
CA GLU A 98 5.24 -4.43 -20.45
C GLU A 98 4.87 -5.78 -21.06
N ARG A 99 3.60 -6.18 -20.99
CA ARG A 99 3.10 -7.39 -21.68
C ARG A 99 3.32 -7.35 -23.19
N ARG A 100 3.26 -6.16 -23.78
CA ARG A 100 3.49 -5.97 -25.22
C ARG A 100 4.98 -6.16 -25.56
N LYS A 101 5.89 -5.72 -24.69
CA LYS A 101 7.34 -5.90 -24.88
C LYS A 101 7.76 -7.36 -24.69
N ALA A 102 7.22 -8.06 -23.71
CA ALA A 102 7.53 -9.47 -23.46
C ALA A 102 7.02 -10.40 -24.59
N ARG A 103 5.88 -10.08 -25.22
CA ARG A 103 5.36 -10.84 -26.37
C ARG A 103 6.12 -10.61 -27.67
N VAL A 104 6.78 -9.47 -27.82
CA VAL A 104 7.60 -9.13 -29.00
C VAL A 104 9.02 -9.70 -28.86
N ALA A 105 9.48 -9.95 -27.63
CA ALA A 105 10.80 -10.54 -27.35
C ALA A 105 10.80 -12.10 -27.32
N ALA A 106 9.65 -12.72 -27.39
CA ALA A 106 9.48 -14.17 -27.49
C ALA A 106 9.19 -14.58 -28.93
#